data_5b1111d71413f950c0cd2af1d59a9c35
#
_entry.id   5b1111d71413f950c0cd2af1d59a9c35
#
_cell.length_a   1.000
_cell.length_b   1.000
_cell.length_c   1.000
_cell.angle_alpha   90.00
_cell.angle_beta   90.00
_cell.angle_gamma   90.00
#
_symmetry.space_group_name_H-M   'P 1'
#
loop_
_entity.id
_entity.type
_entity.pdbx_description
1 polymer ?
#
loop_
_entity_poly.entity_id
_entity_poly.type
_entity_poly.pdbx_seq_one_letter_code
_entity_poly.pdbx_strand_id
1 'polypeptide(L)'
;MVKGNWALFEEDFWSINTILQTLIHTSSSKSVMLIDKTGQLISSIGEPPGFDVTSFASLAAADFAANQQLAEMVGETDFATLVHQGTNESLYLSLIANRVILVVLFDKKTSLGLVRLKARRAGEELLSVLNKLFDKLQYKDEELSAASLGAEFAAE
;
A
#
# COMPACT_ATOMS: atom_id res chain seq x y z
N MET A 1 3.50 -15.71 -3.24
CA MET A 1 3.81 -15.60 -1.81
C MET A 1 4.67 -14.38 -1.51
N VAL A 2 4.01 -13.22 -1.35
CA VAL A 2 4.68 -11.92 -1.20
C VAL A 2 5.30 -11.76 0.19
N LYS A 3 4.78 -12.43 1.22
CA LYS A 3 5.29 -12.35 2.59
C LYS A 3 6.77 -12.67 2.75
N GLY A 4 7.30 -13.63 2.00
CA GLY A 4 8.71 -14.01 2.09
C GLY A 4 9.67 -12.99 1.50
N ASN A 5 9.27 -12.32 0.42
CA ASN A 5 10.12 -11.32 -0.25
C ASN A 5 10.19 -10.00 0.52
N TRP A 6 9.08 -9.59 1.14
CA TRP A 6 9.06 -8.38 1.95
C TRP A 6 9.92 -8.50 3.22
N ALA A 7 9.98 -9.70 3.82
CA ALA A 7 10.77 -9.93 5.03
C ALA A 7 12.29 -9.85 4.83
N LEU A 8 12.77 -9.82 3.60
CA LEU A 8 14.21 -9.71 3.28
C LEU A 8 14.76 -8.28 3.45
N PHE A 9 13.91 -7.29 3.63
CA PHE A 9 14.28 -5.88 3.66
C PHE A 9 13.73 -5.19 4.91
N GLU A 10 14.15 -5.65 6.10
CA GLU A 10 13.66 -5.17 7.38
C GLU A 10 13.78 -3.65 7.56
N GLU A 11 14.86 -3.04 7.07
CA GLU A 11 15.06 -1.58 7.17
C GLU A 11 13.99 -0.82 6.40
N ASP A 12 13.64 -1.29 5.21
CA ASP A 12 12.59 -0.67 4.39
C ASP A 12 11.22 -0.84 5.05
N PHE A 13 10.96 -2.00 5.65
CA PHE A 13 9.74 -2.24 6.44
C PHE A 13 9.67 -1.32 7.64
N TRP A 14 10.79 -1.13 8.32
CA TRP A 14 10.86 -0.24 9.47
C TRP A 14 10.57 1.20 9.06
N SER A 15 11.15 1.65 7.94
CA SER A 15 10.88 2.97 7.35
C SER A 15 9.41 3.14 6.98
N ILE A 16 8.81 2.15 6.33
CA ILE A 16 7.38 2.14 5.98
C ILE A 16 6.53 2.30 7.25
N ASN A 17 6.77 1.47 8.26
CA ASN A 17 6.00 1.51 9.50
C ASN A 17 6.14 2.86 10.23
N THR A 18 7.31 3.46 10.20
CA THR A 18 7.54 4.79 10.79
C THR A 18 6.72 5.86 10.07
N ILE A 19 6.67 5.81 8.75
CA ILE A 19 5.84 6.73 7.95
C ILE A 19 4.36 6.56 8.29
N LEU A 20 3.89 5.31 8.38
CA LEU A 20 2.49 5.02 8.71
C LEU A 20 2.14 5.45 10.14
N GLN A 21 3.03 5.26 11.11
CA GLN A 21 2.87 5.74 12.47
C GLN A 21 2.72 7.27 12.52
N THR A 22 3.59 7.96 11.81
CA THR A 22 3.53 9.43 11.71
C THR A 22 2.21 9.88 11.08
N LEU A 23 1.76 9.19 10.03
CA LEU A 23 0.49 9.49 9.38
C LEU A 23 -0.68 9.39 10.37
N ILE A 24 -0.79 8.29 11.11
CA ILE A 24 -1.85 8.11 12.12
C ILE A 24 -1.82 9.26 13.12
N HIS A 25 -0.65 9.55 13.64
CA HIS A 25 -0.49 10.54 14.70
C HIS A 25 -0.85 11.96 14.23
N THR A 26 -0.38 12.34 13.05
CA THR A 26 -0.60 13.69 12.52
C THR A 26 -1.98 13.90 11.92
N SER A 27 -2.64 12.85 11.46
CA SER A 27 -3.99 12.92 10.87
C SER A 27 -5.11 12.62 11.87
N SER A 28 -4.78 12.14 13.06
CA SER A 28 -5.76 11.68 14.07
C SER A 28 -6.68 10.58 13.53
N SER A 29 -6.14 9.73 12.67
CA SER A 29 -6.86 8.59 12.10
C SER A 29 -6.85 7.41 13.05
N LYS A 30 -7.75 6.44 12.85
CA LYS A 30 -7.88 5.24 13.68
C LYS A 30 -6.84 4.20 13.31
N SER A 31 -6.74 3.90 12.02
CA SER A 31 -5.80 2.91 11.52
C SER A 31 -5.40 3.23 10.09
N VAL A 32 -4.23 2.74 9.72
CA VAL A 32 -3.68 2.88 8.38
C VAL A 32 -3.19 1.51 7.92
N MET A 33 -3.52 1.16 6.71
CA MET A 33 -3.08 -0.08 6.09
C MET A 33 -2.36 0.22 4.79
N LEU A 34 -1.36 -0.58 4.50
CA LEU A 34 -0.70 -0.60 3.20
C LEU A 34 -0.96 -1.96 2.57
N ILE A 35 -1.57 -1.96 1.40
CA ILE A 35 -2.08 -3.16 0.74
C ILE A 35 -1.45 -3.23 -0.64
N ASP A 36 -1.00 -4.42 -1.03
CA ASP A 36 -0.57 -4.68 -2.39
C ASP A 36 -1.78 -4.61 -3.34
N LYS A 37 -1.55 -4.17 -4.56
CA LYS A 37 -2.59 -4.05 -5.59
C LYS A 37 -3.33 -5.37 -5.85
N THR A 38 -2.69 -6.51 -5.54
CA THR A 38 -3.30 -7.85 -5.67
C THR A 38 -4.17 -8.24 -4.47
N GLY A 39 -4.23 -7.42 -3.42
CA GLY A 39 -5.07 -7.65 -2.26
C GLY A 39 -4.37 -8.22 -1.04
N GLN A 40 -3.04 -8.24 -1.03
CA GLN A 40 -2.28 -8.70 0.13
C GLN A 40 -1.93 -7.55 1.07
N LEU A 41 -2.13 -7.76 2.37
CA LEU A 41 -1.76 -6.80 3.39
C LEU A 41 -0.24 -6.77 3.55
N ILE A 42 0.35 -5.59 3.44
CA ILE A 42 1.79 -5.35 3.67
C ILE A 42 2.02 -4.92 5.11
N SER A 43 1.26 -3.94 5.58
CA SER A 43 1.36 -3.42 6.95
C SER A 43 0.02 -2.88 7.43
N SER A 44 -0.22 -2.99 8.73
CA SER A 44 -1.39 -2.42 9.38
C SER A 44 -0.97 -1.82 10.72
N ILE A 45 -1.25 -0.54 10.91
CA ILE A 45 -0.84 0.24 12.07
C ILE A 45 -2.07 0.94 12.67
N GLY A 46 -2.09 1.11 13.97
CA GLY A 46 -3.13 1.83 14.70
C GLY A 46 -4.05 0.91 15.48
N GLU A 47 -5.29 1.34 15.70
CA GLU A 47 -6.28 0.56 16.45
C GLU A 47 -6.57 -0.76 15.73
N PRO A 48 -6.59 -1.89 16.44
CA PRO A 48 -6.99 -3.16 15.85
C PRO A 48 -8.41 -3.03 15.27
N PRO A 49 -8.60 -3.28 13.97
CA PRO A 49 -9.94 -3.22 13.41
C PRO A 49 -10.79 -4.38 13.93
N GLY A 50 -12.08 -4.12 14.15
CA GLY A 50 -13.04 -5.13 14.58
C GLY A 50 -13.53 -6.05 13.45
N PHE A 51 -12.75 -6.18 12.38
CA PHE A 51 -13.09 -6.98 11.20
C PHE A 51 -11.85 -7.77 10.73
N ASP A 52 -12.07 -8.74 9.85
CA ASP A 52 -10.99 -9.52 9.25
C ASP A 52 -10.20 -8.67 8.25
N VAL A 53 -8.95 -8.36 8.60
CA VAL A 53 -8.07 -7.49 7.81
C VAL A 53 -7.70 -8.13 6.46
N THR A 54 -7.57 -9.46 6.41
CA THR A 54 -7.26 -10.16 5.17
C THR A 54 -8.39 -10.02 4.14
N SER A 55 -9.62 -10.21 4.57
CA SER A 55 -10.81 -10.00 3.74
C SER A 55 -10.95 -8.54 3.33
N PHE A 56 -10.70 -7.62 4.25
CA PHE A 56 -10.74 -6.19 3.97
C PHE A 56 -9.71 -5.80 2.89
N ALA A 57 -8.49 -6.31 2.98
CA ALA A 57 -7.44 -6.01 2.01
C ALA A 57 -7.84 -6.46 0.59
N SER A 58 -8.41 -7.66 0.47
CA SER A 58 -8.90 -8.17 -0.82
C SER A 58 -10.02 -7.30 -1.40
N LEU A 59 -10.97 -6.89 -0.56
CA LEU A 59 -12.08 -6.03 -0.98
C LEU A 59 -11.61 -4.63 -1.35
N ALA A 60 -10.69 -4.06 -0.60
CA ALA A 60 -10.12 -2.73 -0.88
C ALA A 60 -9.37 -2.72 -2.22
N ALA A 61 -8.62 -3.77 -2.51
CA ALA A 61 -7.93 -3.91 -3.79
C ALA A 61 -8.92 -4.02 -4.95
N ALA A 62 -9.99 -4.78 -4.80
CA ALA A 62 -11.06 -4.92 -5.80
C ALA A 62 -11.80 -3.60 -6.02
N ASP A 63 -12.08 -2.87 -4.95
CA ASP A 63 -12.70 -1.56 -4.98
C ASP A 63 -11.85 -0.55 -5.76
N PHE A 64 -10.56 -0.51 -5.47
CA PHE A 64 -9.64 0.37 -6.20
C PHE A 64 -9.48 -0.04 -7.67
N ALA A 65 -9.46 -1.33 -7.98
CA ALA A 65 -9.43 -1.83 -9.35
C ALA A 65 -10.67 -1.37 -10.15
N ALA A 66 -11.86 -1.45 -9.54
CA ALA A 66 -13.08 -0.93 -10.14
C ALA A 66 -13.02 0.59 -10.36
N ASN A 67 -12.44 1.33 -9.42
CA ASN A 67 -12.19 2.77 -9.53
C ASN A 67 -11.33 3.10 -10.76
N GLN A 68 -10.29 2.32 -11.01
CA GLN A 68 -9.43 2.48 -12.20
C GLN A 68 -10.19 2.21 -13.50
N GLN A 69 -11.04 1.21 -13.53
CA GLN A 69 -11.90 0.92 -14.69
C GLN A 69 -12.84 2.09 -15.00
N LEU A 70 -13.42 2.69 -13.97
CA LEU A 70 -14.27 3.87 -14.13
C LEU A 70 -13.48 5.07 -14.69
N ALA A 71 -12.24 5.25 -14.25
CA ALA A 71 -11.36 6.30 -14.77
C ALA A 71 -11.16 6.14 -16.28
N GLU A 72 -10.84 4.94 -16.74
CA GLU A 72 -10.65 4.64 -18.15
C GLU A 72 -11.92 4.96 -18.98
N MET A 73 -13.10 4.61 -18.45
CA MET A 73 -14.37 4.86 -19.13
C MET A 73 -14.66 6.35 -19.34
N VAL A 74 -14.24 7.21 -18.41
CA VAL A 74 -14.45 8.66 -18.56
C VAL A 74 -13.28 9.37 -19.23
N GLY A 75 -12.29 8.63 -19.71
CA GLY A 75 -11.14 9.18 -20.43
C GLY A 75 -10.00 9.69 -19.56
N GLU A 76 -10.00 9.33 -18.28
CA GLU A 76 -8.89 9.62 -17.38
C GLU A 76 -7.85 8.49 -17.40
N THR A 77 -6.60 8.82 -17.14
CA THR A 77 -5.54 7.82 -17.03
C THR A 77 -5.75 6.97 -15.78
N ASP A 78 -5.99 7.64 -14.65
CA ASP A 78 -6.33 7.01 -13.38
C ASP A 78 -7.10 8.00 -12.47
N PHE A 79 -7.76 7.45 -11.47
CA PHE A 79 -8.23 8.24 -10.33
C PHE A 79 -7.24 8.04 -9.19
N ALA A 80 -6.59 9.11 -8.76
CA ALA A 80 -5.52 9.05 -7.78
C ALA A 80 -6.01 8.64 -6.39
N THR A 81 -7.25 8.97 -6.05
CA THR A 81 -7.83 8.73 -4.73
C THR A 81 -9.26 8.23 -4.82
N LEU A 82 -9.67 7.49 -3.79
CA LEU A 82 -11.03 7.01 -3.60
C LEU A 82 -11.44 7.27 -2.16
N VAL A 83 -12.62 7.85 -1.96
CA VAL A 83 -13.12 8.19 -0.62
C VAL A 83 -14.49 7.55 -0.42
N HIS A 84 -14.64 6.82 0.69
CA HIS A 84 -15.91 6.32 1.18
C HIS A 84 -16.27 7.05 2.47
N GLN A 85 -17.31 7.86 2.44
CA GLN A 85 -17.82 8.56 3.62
C GLN A 85 -19.03 7.86 4.20
N GLY A 86 -18.88 7.35 5.41
CA GLY A 86 -19.99 6.84 6.21
C GLY A 86 -20.46 7.86 7.24
N THR A 87 -21.50 7.52 7.97
CA THR A 87 -22.02 8.38 9.05
C THR A 87 -21.01 8.51 10.18
N ASN A 88 -20.35 7.42 10.56
CA ASN A 88 -19.39 7.40 11.66
C ASN A 88 -17.96 7.09 11.22
N GLU A 89 -17.80 6.22 10.22
CA GLU A 89 -16.50 5.76 9.74
C GLU A 89 -16.33 6.11 8.27
N SER A 90 -15.12 6.46 7.90
CA SER A 90 -14.76 6.81 6.52
C SER A 90 -13.44 6.17 6.12
N LEU A 91 -13.26 5.97 4.82
CA LEU A 91 -12.05 5.42 4.23
C LEU A 91 -11.50 6.38 3.19
N TYR A 92 -10.20 6.58 3.23
CA TYR A 92 -9.45 7.27 2.19
C TYR A 92 -8.44 6.28 1.60
N LEU A 93 -8.48 6.08 0.30
CA LEU A 93 -7.57 5.19 -0.40
C LEU A 93 -6.79 5.96 -1.46
N SER A 94 -5.50 5.70 -1.57
CA SER A 94 -4.66 6.26 -2.63
C SER A 94 -3.67 5.24 -3.15
N LEU A 95 -3.39 5.32 -4.46
CA LEU A 95 -2.43 4.43 -5.12
C LEU A 95 -1.05 5.07 -5.08
N ILE A 96 -0.05 4.29 -4.66
CA ILE A 96 1.34 4.73 -4.55
C ILE A 96 2.22 3.84 -5.41
N ALA A 97 3.10 4.44 -6.19
CA ALA A 97 4.02 3.74 -7.09
C ALA A 97 3.33 2.78 -8.07
N ASN A 98 2.06 2.99 -8.34
CA ASN A 98 1.21 2.13 -9.18
C ASN A 98 1.18 0.65 -8.71
N ARG A 99 1.53 0.37 -7.46
CA ARG A 99 1.64 -1.01 -6.93
C ARG A 99 0.99 -1.23 -5.58
N VAL A 100 0.93 -0.21 -4.73
CA VAL A 100 0.39 -0.34 -3.39
C VAL A 100 -0.72 0.67 -3.13
N ILE A 101 -1.65 0.29 -2.30
CA ILE A 101 -2.79 1.11 -1.91
C ILE A 101 -2.62 1.47 -0.44
N LEU A 102 -2.58 2.77 -0.18
CA LEU A 102 -2.62 3.31 1.17
C LEU A 102 -4.08 3.48 1.56
N VAL A 103 -4.49 2.88 2.67
CA VAL A 103 -5.85 2.96 3.20
C VAL A 103 -5.81 3.62 4.56
N VAL A 104 -6.58 4.68 4.73
CA VAL A 104 -6.72 5.38 6.01
C VAL A 104 -8.16 5.24 6.49
N LEU A 105 -8.34 4.63 7.65
CA LEU A 105 -9.62 4.54 8.34
C LEU A 105 -9.71 5.65 9.37
N PHE A 106 -10.73 6.48 9.28
CA PHE A 106 -10.92 7.62 10.17
C PHE A 106 -12.39 7.84 10.52
N ASP A 107 -12.61 8.56 11.58
CA ASP A 107 -13.95 8.89 12.10
C ASP A 107 -14.10 10.41 12.29
N LYS A 108 -15.10 10.81 13.07
CA LYS A 108 -15.43 12.23 13.31
C LYS A 108 -14.40 12.99 14.16
N LYS A 109 -13.39 12.30 14.71
CA LYS A 109 -12.30 12.94 15.46
C LYS A 109 -11.35 13.71 14.56
N THR A 110 -11.41 13.46 13.26
CA THR A 110 -10.63 14.19 12.27
C THR A 110 -11.49 14.55 11.06
N SER A 111 -10.89 15.16 10.05
CA SER A 111 -11.57 15.59 8.84
C SER A 111 -10.94 14.97 7.60
N LEU A 112 -11.72 14.82 6.54
CA LEU A 112 -11.22 14.37 5.24
C LEU A 112 -10.10 15.30 4.73
N GLY A 113 -10.21 16.59 4.94
CA GLY A 113 -9.20 17.57 4.52
C GLY A 113 -7.85 17.31 5.18
N LEU A 114 -7.84 17.08 6.50
CA LEU A 114 -6.60 16.76 7.23
C LEU A 114 -6.04 15.41 6.83
N VAL A 115 -6.89 14.39 6.72
CA VAL A 115 -6.48 13.05 6.27
C VAL A 115 -5.84 13.13 4.88
N ARG A 116 -6.47 13.81 3.94
CA ARG A 116 -5.96 13.99 2.57
C ARG A 116 -4.60 14.68 2.56
N LEU A 117 -4.44 15.74 3.33
CA LEU A 117 -3.18 16.49 3.42
C LEU A 117 -2.05 15.61 3.95
N LYS A 118 -2.30 14.91 5.05
CA LYS A 118 -1.27 14.05 5.69
C LYS A 118 -1.01 12.78 4.91
N ALA A 119 -2.03 12.18 4.30
CA ALA A 119 -1.88 11.02 3.43
C ALA A 119 -1.07 11.35 2.17
N ARG A 120 -1.25 12.54 1.60
CA ARG A 120 -0.44 12.98 0.45
C ARG A 120 1.03 13.06 0.81
N ARG A 121 1.35 13.66 1.95
CA ARG A 121 2.73 13.76 2.45
C ARG A 121 3.33 12.39 2.73
N ALA A 122 2.58 11.52 3.41
CA ALA A 122 3.00 10.13 3.64
C ALA A 122 3.22 9.37 2.34
N GLY A 123 2.35 9.60 1.34
CA GLY A 123 2.47 8.99 0.01
C GLY A 123 3.76 9.37 -0.70
N GLU A 124 4.19 10.61 -0.61
CA GLU A 124 5.46 11.07 -1.18
C GLU A 124 6.66 10.38 -0.52
N GLU A 125 6.65 10.26 0.80
CA GLU A 125 7.69 9.57 1.56
C GLU A 125 7.69 8.05 1.26
N LEU A 126 6.51 7.43 1.22
CA LEU A 126 6.35 6.02 0.87
C LEU A 126 6.83 5.74 -0.55
N LEU A 127 6.56 6.62 -1.50
CA LEU A 127 6.99 6.47 -2.89
C LEU A 127 8.51 6.29 -2.98
N SER A 128 9.26 7.10 -2.24
CA SER A 128 10.73 7.01 -2.20
C SER A 128 11.21 5.66 -1.66
N VAL A 129 10.63 5.22 -0.54
CA VAL A 129 11.01 3.94 0.10
C VAL A 129 10.60 2.75 -0.78
N LEU A 130 9.40 2.77 -1.33
CA LEU A 130 8.88 1.69 -2.16
C LEU A 130 9.64 1.54 -3.47
N ASN A 131 10.03 2.63 -4.11
CA ASN A 131 10.84 2.56 -5.33
C ASN A 131 12.19 1.90 -5.07
N LYS A 132 12.85 2.22 -3.97
CA LYS A 132 14.09 1.56 -3.55
C LYS A 132 13.87 0.07 -3.29
N LEU A 133 12.78 -0.28 -2.61
CA LEU A 133 12.44 -1.66 -2.29
C LEU A 133 12.16 -2.48 -3.56
N PHE A 134 11.40 -1.94 -4.50
CA PHE A 134 11.10 -2.61 -5.76
C PHE A 134 12.34 -2.79 -6.63
N ASP A 135 13.24 -1.81 -6.67
CA ASP A 135 14.52 -1.92 -7.38
C ASP A 135 15.37 -3.04 -6.79
N LYS A 136 15.44 -3.16 -5.47
CA LYS A 136 16.15 -4.25 -4.78
C LYS A 136 15.54 -5.61 -5.08
N LEU A 137 14.21 -5.72 -5.11
CA LEU A 137 13.51 -6.96 -5.41
C LEU A 137 13.75 -7.39 -6.85
N GLN A 138 13.69 -6.48 -7.80
CA GLN A 138 13.96 -6.76 -9.21
C GLN A 138 15.39 -7.23 -9.41
N TYR A 139 16.36 -6.55 -8.82
CA TYR A 139 17.77 -6.95 -8.89
C TYR A 139 18.00 -8.35 -8.34
N LYS A 140 17.36 -8.69 -7.23
CA LYS A 140 17.46 -10.02 -6.62
C LYS A 140 16.83 -11.11 -7.48
N ASP A 141 15.69 -10.82 -8.11
CA ASP A 141 15.03 -11.75 -9.02
C ASP A 141 15.90 -12.02 -10.26
N GLU A 142 16.54 -10.97 -10.80
CA GLU A 142 17.48 -11.09 -11.92
C GLU A 142 18.72 -11.93 -11.54
N GLU A 143 19.26 -11.68 -10.33
CA GLU A 143 20.39 -12.44 -9.80
C GLU A 143 20.08 -13.92 -9.60
N LEU A 144 18.91 -14.23 -9.03
CA LEU A 144 18.42 -15.60 -8.86
C LEU A 144 18.17 -16.28 -10.20
N SER A 145 17.62 -15.58 -11.18
CA SER A 145 17.39 -16.07 -12.53
C SER A 145 18.71 -16.39 -13.23
N ALA A 146 19.68 -15.51 -13.13
CA ALA A 146 21.02 -15.72 -13.69
C ALA A 146 21.75 -16.92 -13.04
N ALA A 147 21.63 -17.06 -11.73
CA ALA A 147 22.22 -18.19 -11.00
C ALA A 147 21.55 -19.52 -11.40
N SER A 148 20.23 -19.52 -11.60
CA SER A 148 19.47 -20.69 -12.06
C SER A 148 19.88 -21.12 -13.47
N LEU A 149 20.01 -20.16 -14.38
CA LEU A 149 20.49 -20.42 -15.76
C LEU A 149 21.93 -20.95 -15.75
N GLY A 150 22.80 -20.37 -14.92
CA GLY A 150 24.18 -20.84 -14.75
C GLY A 150 24.25 -22.27 -14.24
N ALA A 151 23.38 -22.66 -13.33
CA ALA A 151 23.30 -24.03 -12.82
C ALA A 151 22.81 -25.05 -13.87
N GLU A 152 21.85 -24.64 -14.71
CA GLU A 152 21.38 -25.48 -15.84
C GLU A 152 22.48 -25.70 -16.86
N PHE A 153 23.25 -24.71 -17.21
CA PHE A 153 24.40 -24.83 -18.14
C PHE A 153 25.56 -25.67 -17.53
N ALA A 154 25.75 -25.65 -16.23
CA ALA A 154 26.79 -26.40 -15.56
C ALA A 154 26.44 -27.89 -15.40
N ALA A 155 25.16 -28.28 -15.51
CA ALA A 155 24.68 -29.67 -15.42
C ALA A 155 24.75 -30.43 -16.75
N GLU A 156 25.01 -29.78 -17.87
CA GLU A 156 25.27 -30.38 -19.17
C GLU A 156 26.77 -30.67 -19.34
#